data_5140acf7643c22c72733a7a7c381110a
#
_entry.id   5140acf7643c22c72733a7a7c381110a
#
_cell.length_a   1.000
_cell.length_b   1.000
_cell.length_c   1.000
_cell.angle_alpha   90.00
_cell.angle_beta   90.00
_cell.angle_gamma   90.00
#
_symmetry.space_group_name_H-M   'P 1'
#
loop_
_entity.id
_entity.type
_entity.pdbx_description
1 polymer ?
#
loop_
_entity_poly.entity_id
_entity_poly.type
_entity_poly.pdbx_seq_one_letter_code
_entity_poly.pdbx_strand_id
1 'polypeptide(L)'
;MKESNKIVLLNSLSTIILQSLTFFTAPIISRMLGADNYGVASVYVTWVTLASMVFGIQTQSTLAIAKQEFSENEQTKYQSSVLALSSILYLFFSVVVMLLLSVVTSITGFDNNMIVLLLFQGFGQMCVNFINTKFTYEFKAGRNFVLTVLLSVFTLGLSVILIDYFPQSNNYMGRIWGMTIPYFGIGIVLCSALLVKGRTLFNHRYWKFCIPLCLPIVVHNVCGLALNQSNKIVIRELLDNNTTGIYSLAYSFASVLSSIWVALNNSWVPYYYEYTRENRIEELKKRALRYLELFSVLTIGFVFLSREVYYIFAGKEYWPGTKLIPIFAVGFYMTFLYSFPVNYEFYHKKTKLIALGTVMSAMLNIFLNIIQLQWFGVIGASLATAIALGAQFIFHTICSCKIIRSETGYPFSLKMLLPFMCIIFLCVVGYYMLEERIILRWLLAIMIGFWEIYRIVKRKEIF
;
A
#
# COMPACT_ATOMS: atom_id res chain seq x y z
N MET A 1 -2.26 -25.69 18.73
CA MET A 1 -2.56 -24.73 17.67
C MET A 1 -2.61 -25.50 16.36
N LYS A 2 -3.74 -25.48 15.64
CA LYS A 2 -3.86 -26.18 14.35
C LYS A 2 -2.78 -25.62 13.40
N GLU A 3 -2.20 -26.45 12.56
CA GLU A 3 -1.11 -26.09 11.63
C GLU A 3 -1.45 -24.87 10.76
N SER A 4 -2.71 -24.74 10.36
CA SER A 4 -3.28 -23.57 9.70
C SER A 4 -3.07 -22.25 10.46
N ASN A 5 -3.27 -22.22 11.79
CA ASN A 5 -3.10 -21.01 12.60
C ASN A 5 -1.63 -20.59 12.70
N LYS A 6 -0.70 -21.56 12.69
CA LYS A 6 0.74 -21.30 12.70
C LYS A 6 1.19 -20.65 11.38
N ILE A 7 0.66 -21.12 10.24
CA ILE A 7 0.96 -20.54 8.91
C ILE A 7 0.41 -19.11 8.80
N VAL A 8 -0.81 -18.85 9.25
CA VAL A 8 -1.41 -17.50 9.26
C VAL A 8 -0.60 -16.56 10.15
N LEU A 9 -0.21 -17.00 11.34
CA LEU A 9 0.63 -16.20 12.26
C LEU A 9 2.00 -15.87 11.63
N LEU A 10 2.65 -16.86 11.00
CA LEU A 10 3.94 -16.65 10.34
C LEU A 10 3.83 -15.69 9.14
N ASN A 11 2.76 -15.80 8.34
CA ASN A 11 2.52 -14.87 7.25
C ASN A 11 2.27 -13.43 7.75
N SER A 12 1.49 -13.28 8.81
CA SER A 12 1.22 -11.97 9.41
C SER A 12 2.49 -11.36 10.02
N LEU A 13 3.27 -12.15 10.76
CA LEU A 13 4.57 -11.71 11.30
C LEU A 13 5.55 -11.34 10.18
N SER A 14 5.63 -12.15 9.13
CA SER A 14 6.46 -11.84 7.96
C SER A 14 6.08 -10.50 7.34
N THR A 15 4.78 -10.24 7.15
CA THR A 15 4.29 -8.98 6.59
C THR A 15 4.63 -7.79 7.49
N ILE A 16 4.47 -7.92 8.81
CA ILE A 16 4.82 -6.87 9.78
C ILE A 16 6.33 -6.59 9.75
N ILE A 17 7.17 -7.63 9.77
CA ILE A 17 8.62 -7.47 9.75
C ILE A 17 9.06 -6.79 8.45
N LEU A 18 8.47 -7.15 7.30
CA LEU A 18 8.79 -6.56 6.01
C LEU A 18 8.40 -5.08 5.93
N GLN A 19 7.22 -4.73 6.43
CA GLN A 19 6.78 -3.33 6.50
C GLN A 19 7.64 -2.53 7.48
N SER A 20 8.02 -3.13 8.61
CA SER A 20 8.95 -2.53 9.56
C SER A 20 10.32 -2.29 8.93
N LEU A 21 10.85 -3.25 8.18
CA LEU A 21 12.14 -3.11 7.50
C LEU A 21 12.11 -1.95 6.50
N THR A 22 11.06 -1.85 5.69
CA THR A 22 10.85 -0.73 4.75
C THR A 22 10.73 0.60 5.50
N PHE A 23 10.02 0.62 6.63
CA PHE A 23 9.88 1.79 7.48
C PHE A 23 11.24 2.27 8.02
N PHE A 24 12.07 1.38 8.57
CA PHE A 24 13.38 1.74 9.10
C PHE A 24 14.41 2.12 8.03
N THR A 25 14.23 1.72 6.78
CA THR A 25 15.13 2.15 5.69
C THR A 25 14.88 3.58 5.25
N ALA A 26 13.64 4.08 5.36
CA ALA A 26 13.29 5.43 4.91
C ALA A 26 14.11 6.55 5.59
N PRO A 27 14.31 6.60 6.92
CA PRO A 27 15.11 7.62 7.57
C PRO A 27 16.59 7.58 7.19
N ILE A 28 17.14 6.40 6.95
CA ILE A 28 18.54 6.24 6.54
C ILE A 28 18.73 6.87 5.16
N ILE A 29 17.92 6.42 4.20
CA ILE A 29 18.00 6.88 2.81
C ILE A 29 17.65 8.36 2.68
N SER A 30 16.63 8.85 3.41
CA SER A 30 16.25 10.26 3.35
C SER A 30 17.37 11.18 3.85
N ARG A 31 18.06 10.83 4.94
CA ARG A 31 19.19 11.62 5.47
C ARG A 31 20.40 11.64 4.53
N MET A 32 20.64 10.54 3.79
CA MET A 32 21.74 10.47 2.82
C MET A 32 21.45 11.26 1.54
N LEU A 33 20.19 11.26 1.08
CA LEU A 33 19.80 11.89 -0.17
C LEU A 33 19.51 13.40 -0.02
N GLY A 34 19.02 13.82 1.14
CA GLY A 34 18.38 15.13 1.28
C GLY A 34 16.98 15.16 0.64
N ALA A 35 16.20 16.19 0.97
CA ALA A 35 14.78 16.23 0.61
C ALA A 35 14.56 16.29 -0.90
N ASP A 36 15.36 17.06 -1.64
CA ASP A 36 15.25 17.20 -3.08
C ASP A 36 15.46 15.87 -3.81
N ASN A 37 16.59 15.21 -3.58
CA ASN A 37 16.94 13.94 -4.22
C ASN A 37 16.04 12.79 -3.75
N TYR A 38 15.57 12.82 -2.49
CA TYR A 38 14.58 11.86 -2.00
C TYR A 38 13.23 12.03 -2.70
N GLY A 39 12.84 13.26 -3.04
CA GLY A 39 11.68 13.57 -3.84
C GLY A 39 11.75 12.91 -5.23
N VAL A 40 12.86 13.13 -5.95
CA VAL A 40 13.11 12.50 -7.28
C VAL A 40 13.01 10.97 -7.17
N ALA A 41 13.70 10.36 -6.21
CA ALA A 41 13.68 8.91 -6.00
C ALA A 41 12.28 8.38 -5.68
N SER A 42 11.47 9.13 -4.91
CA SER A 42 10.10 8.74 -4.54
C SER A 42 9.15 8.74 -5.75
N VAL A 43 9.26 9.73 -6.62
CA VAL A 43 8.49 9.78 -7.88
C VAL A 43 8.92 8.67 -8.83
N TYR A 44 10.24 8.43 -8.95
CA TYR A 44 10.78 7.33 -9.74
C TYR A 44 10.20 5.98 -9.31
N VAL A 45 10.17 5.67 -8.02
CA VAL A 45 9.58 4.42 -7.50
C VAL A 45 8.09 4.31 -7.84
N THR A 46 7.36 5.43 -7.86
CA THR A 46 5.94 5.44 -8.26
C THR A 46 5.79 5.03 -9.73
N TRP A 47 6.60 5.57 -10.63
CA TRP A 47 6.60 5.20 -12.04
C TRP A 47 7.06 3.75 -12.30
N VAL A 48 8.08 3.27 -11.57
CA VAL A 48 8.49 1.85 -11.61
C VAL A 48 7.34 0.93 -11.23
N THR A 49 6.62 1.28 -10.16
CA THR A 49 5.49 0.48 -9.70
C THR A 49 4.36 0.47 -10.73
N LEU A 50 4.06 1.62 -11.34
CA LEU A 50 3.07 1.72 -12.41
C LEU A 50 3.46 0.87 -13.62
N ALA A 51 4.71 0.97 -14.09
CA ALA A 51 5.22 0.18 -15.21
C ALA A 51 5.15 -1.32 -14.92
N SER A 52 5.54 -1.76 -13.72
CA SER A 52 5.48 -3.18 -13.34
C SER A 52 4.05 -3.73 -13.34
N MET A 53 3.07 -2.90 -12.98
CA MET A 53 1.65 -3.28 -12.96
C MET A 53 1.03 -3.32 -14.36
N VAL A 54 1.25 -2.28 -15.13
CA VAL A 54 0.60 -2.09 -16.45
C VAL A 54 1.24 -2.98 -17.50
N PHE A 55 2.56 -2.97 -17.63
CA PHE A 55 3.26 -3.69 -18.69
C PHE A 55 3.21 -5.20 -18.48
N GLY A 56 3.24 -5.68 -17.24
CA GLY A 56 3.11 -7.09 -16.88
C GLY A 56 1.68 -7.59 -16.72
N ILE A 57 0.66 -6.72 -16.91
CA ILE A 57 -0.78 -6.99 -16.73
C ILE A 57 -1.15 -7.79 -15.47
N GLN A 58 -0.29 -7.81 -14.48
CA GLN A 58 -0.49 -8.44 -13.16
C GLN A 58 -1.02 -9.88 -13.21
N THR A 59 -0.46 -10.72 -14.06
CA THR A 59 -0.90 -12.12 -14.24
C THR A 59 -0.84 -12.94 -12.95
N GLN A 60 -0.01 -12.54 -11.97
CA GLN A 60 0.06 -13.16 -10.65
C GLN A 60 -1.28 -13.15 -9.89
N SER A 61 -2.17 -12.20 -10.17
CA SER A 61 -3.49 -12.14 -9.51
C SER A 61 -4.39 -13.33 -9.85
N THR A 62 -4.12 -14.03 -10.94
CA THR A 62 -4.91 -15.19 -11.35
C THR A 62 -4.47 -16.49 -10.67
N LEU A 63 -3.32 -16.51 -9.97
CA LEU A 63 -2.76 -17.73 -9.39
C LEU A 63 -3.69 -18.40 -8.36
N ALA A 64 -4.44 -17.60 -7.59
CA ALA A 64 -5.41 -18.13 -6.63
C ALA A 64 -6.55 -18.88 -7.30
N ILE A 65 -7.10 -18.31 -8.37
CA ILE A 65 -8.23 -18.90 -9.13
C ILE A 65 -7.73 -20.10 -9.94
N ALA A 66 -6.56 -19.99 -10.55
CA ALA A 66 -5.94 -21.05 -11.31
C ALA A 66 -5.67 -22.33 -10.47
N LYS A 67 -5.47 -22.18 -9.17
CA LYS A 67 -5.30 -23.31 -8.25
C LYS A 67 -6.57 -24.15 -8.12
N GLN A 68 -7.73 -23.57 -8.38
CA GLN A 68 -9.02 -24.28 -8.37
C GLN A 68 -9.40 -24.83 -9.74
N GLU A 69 -8.92 -24.18 -10.82
CA GLU A 69 -9.28 -24.51 -12.20
C GLU A 69 -8.39 -25.59 -12.81
N PHE A 70 -7.10 -25.59 -12.48
CA PHE A 70 -6.11 -26.49 -13.08
C PHE A 70 -5.60 -27.52 -12.07
N SER A 71 -5.33 -28.75 -12.55
CA SER A 71 -4.76 -29.83 -11.74
C SER A 71 -3.37 -29.47 -11.17
N GLU A 72 -2.96 -30.15 -10.11
CA GLU A 72 -1.64 -29.92 -9.47
C GLU A 72 -0.47 -30.05 -10.46
N ASN A 73 -0.55 -31.02 -11.40
CA ASN A 73 0.46 -31.25 -12.43
C ASN A 73 0.52 -30.11 -13.48
N GLU A 74 -0.57 -29.37 -13.66
CA GLU A 74 -0.66 -28.25 -14.58
C GLU A 74 -0.25 -26.92 -13.92
N GLN A 75 -0.25 -26.83 -12.59
CA GLN A 75 0.02 -25.57 -11.88
C GLN A 75 1.36 -24.94 -12.27
N THR A 76 2.45 -25.73 -12.31
CA THR A 76 3.76 -25.19 -12.68
C THR A 76 3.82 -24.77 -14.14
N LYS A 77 3.12 -25.51 -15.03
CA LYS A 77 3.02 -25.16 -16.46
C LYS A 77 2.22 -23.88 -16.65
N TYR A 78 1.09 -23.74 -15.95
CA TYR A 78 0.28 -22.52 -15.95
C TYR A 78 1.11 -21.32 -15.48
N GLN A 79 1.75 -21.42 -14.32
CA GLN A 79 2.59 -20.35 -13.76
C GLN A 79 3.70 -19.92 -14.72
N SER A 80 4.38 -20.89 -15.36
CA SER A 80 5.42 -20.62 -16.35
C SER A 80 4.84 -19.90 -17.58
N SER A 81 3.73 -20.37 -18.13
CA SER A 81 3.12 -19.80 -19.32
C SER A 81 2.58 -18.38 -19.10
N VAL A 82 1.96 -18.10 -17.94
CA VAL A 82 1.44 -16.75 -17.66
C VAL A 82 2.55 -15.77 -17.24
N LEU A 83 3.65 -16.24 -16.64
CA LEU A 83 4.84 -15.42 -16.43
C LEU A 83 5.53 -15.09 -17.75
N ALA A 84 5.59 -16.04 -18.70
CA ALA A 84 6.07 -15.80 -20.05
C ALA A 84 5.23 -14.73 -20.77
N LEU A 85 3.88 -14.82 -20.65
CA LEU A 85 2.96 -13.78 -21.16
C LEU A 85 3.30 -12.40 -20.60
N SER A 86 3.40 -12.27 -19.26
CA SER A 86 3.79 -11.01 -18.61
C SER A 86 5.13 -10.49 -19.13
N SER A 87 6.11 -11.38 -19.27
CA SER A 87 7.45 -11.00 -19.73
C SER A 87 7.45 -10.52 -21.17
N ILE A 88 6.72 -11.19 -22.05
CA ILE A 88 6.58 -10.79 -23.47
C ILE A 88 5.89 -9.43 -23.58
N LEU A 89 4.77 -9.24 -22.85
CA LEU A 89 4.07 -7.95 -22.86
C LEU A 89 4.91 -6.84 -22.26
N TYR A 90 5.62 -7.11 -21.17
CA TYR A 90 6.53 -6.13 -20.56
C TYR A 90 7.63 -5.69 -21.53
N LEU A 91 8.26 -6.64 -22.21
CA LEU A 91 9.28 -6.35 -23.22
C LEU A 91 8.68 -5.57 -24.42
N PHE A 92 7.50 -5.95 -24.88
CA PHE A 92 6.81 -5.22 -25.94
C PHE A 92 6.57 -3.76 -25.56
N PHE A 93 5.98 -3.50 -24.38
CA PHE A 93 5.76 -2.13 -23.92
C PHE A 93 7.06 -1.39 -23.63
N SER A 94 8.12 -2.08 -23.19
CA SER A 94 9.44 -1.47 -23.04
C SER A 94 10.01 -0.99 -24.38
N VAL A 95 9.85 -1.77 -25.45
CA VAL A 95 10.23 -1.34 -26.80
C VAL A 95 9.40 -0.13 -27.25
N VAL A 96 8.10 -0.12 -27.00
CA VAL A 96 7.24 1.04 -27.30
C VAL A 96 7.70 2.28 -26.54
N VAL A 97 8.03 2.17 -25.25
CA VAL A 97 8.59 3.28 -24.45
C VAL A 97 9.90 3.78 -25.05
N MET A 98 10.79 2.88 -25.47
CA MET A 98 12.06 3.26 -26.08
C MET A 98 11.88 3.96 -27.44
N LEU A 99 10.88 3.56 -28.24
CA LEU A 99 10.53 4.24 -29.50
C LEU A 99 9.92 5.64 -29.25
N LEU A 100 9.22 5.80 -28.14
CA LEU A 100 8.59 7.06 -27.72
C LEU A 100 9.40 7.81 -26.65
N LEU A 101 10.71 7.57 -26.57
CA LEU A 101 11.56 8.03 -25.48
C LEU A 101 11.47 9.54 -25.22
N SER A 102 11.46 10.36 -26.24
CA SER A 102 11.34 11.81 -26.13
C SER A 102 10.00 12.26 -25.51
N VAL A 103 8.92 11.56 -25.84
CA VAL A 103 7.60 11.84 -25.24
C VAL A 103 7.58 11.43 -23.78
N VAL A 104 8.11 10.23 -23.47
CA VAL A 104 8.13 9.72 -22.09
C VAL A 104 9.01 10.57 -21.18
N THR A 105 10.18 11.02 -21.65
CA THR A 105 11.03 11.94 -20.89
C THR A 105 10.34 13.28 -20.63
N SER A 106 9.60 13.80 -21.61
CA SER A 106 8.81 15.04 -21.43
C SER A 106 7.68 14.87 -20.40
N ILE A 107 7.01 13.72 -20.38
CA ILE A 107 5.90 13.44 -19.43
C ILE A 107 6.42 13.17 -18.02
N THR A 108 7.53 12.43 -17.90
CA THR A 108 8.04 11.99 -16.59
C THR A 108 9.02 12.97 -15.97
N GLY A 109 9.60 13.88 -16.78
CA GLY A 109 10.71 14.74 -16.35
C GLY A 109 11.99 13.97 -16.01
N PHE A 110 12.13 12.72 -16.45
CA PHE A 110 13.30 11.88 -16.24
C PHE A 110 14.22 11.91 -17.47
N ASP A 111 15.52 11.77 -17.25
CA ASP A 111 16.49 11.58 -18.33
C ASP A 111 16.40 10.16 -18.94
N ASN A 112 17.07 9.98 -20.08
CA ASN A 112 17.08 8.71 -20.81
C ASN A 112 17.60 7.55 -19.95
N ASN A 113 18.63 7.78 -19.11
CA ASN A 113 19.21 6.76 -18.25
C ASN A 113 18.20 6.30 -17.18
N MET A 114 17.48 7.25 -16.57
CA MET A 114 16.45 6.94 -15.61
C MET A 114 15.31 6.12 -16.23
N ILE A 115 14.89 6.42 -17.48
CA ILE A 115 13.86 5.63 -18.16
C ILE A 115 14.34 4.20 -18.42
N VAL A 116 15.57 4.02 -18.87
CA VAL A 116 16.15 2.68 -19.07
C VAL A 116 16.20 1.90 -17.76
N LEU A 117 16.68 2.52 -16.67
CA LEU A 117 16.71 1.90 -15.35
C LEU A 117 15.32 1.57 -14.83
N LEU A 118 14.33 2.44 -15.09
CA LEU A 118 12.91 2.22 -14.75
C LEU A 118 12.37 0.94 -15.42
N LEU A 119 12.69 0.74 -16.70
CA LEU A 119 12.26 -0.46 -17.42
C LEU A 119 12.92 -1.74 -16.85
N PHE A 120 14.22 -1.70 -16.55
CA PHE A 120 14.90 -2.85 -15.93
C PHE A 120 14.36 -3.14 -14.51
N GLN A 121 14.25 -2.11 -13.68
CA GLN A 121 13.73 -2.30 -12.30
C GLN A 121 12.27 -2.77 -12.32
N GLY A 122 11.43 -2.19 -13.16
CA GLY A 122 10.02 -2.55 -13.28
C GLY A 122 9.81 -3.99 -13.74
N PHE A 123 10.64 -4.49 -14.68
CA PHE A 123 10.66 -5.89 -15.07
C PHE A 123 11.02 -6.80 -13.88
N GLY A 124 12.10 -6.48 -13.19
CA GLY A 124 12.52 -7.22 -11.99
C GLY A 124 11.45 -7.22 -10.90
N GLN A 125 10.82 -6.06 -10.66
CA GLN A 125 9.73 -5.93 -9.68
C GLN A 125 8.50 -6.77 -10.08
N MET A 126 8.12 -6.80 -11.36
CA MET A 126 7.07 -7.67 -11.88
C MET A 126 7.37 -9.14 -11.59
N CYS A 127 8.58 -9.60 -11.90
CA CYS A 127 8.99 -10.99 -11.65
C CYS A 127 8.99 -11.33 -10.15
N VAL A 128 9.53 -10.45 -9.31
CA VAL A 128 9.54 -10.62 -7.84
C VAL A 128 8.13 -10.68 -7.28
N ASN A 129 7.24 -9.77 -7.71
CA ASN A 129 5.83 -9.75 -7.27
C ASN A 129 5.11 -11.04 -7.67
N PHE A 130 5.37 -11.56 -8.88
CA PHE A 130 4.82 -12.83 -9.32
C PHE A 130 5.25 -13.99 -8.42
N ILE A 131 6.53 -14.10 -8.11
CA ILE A 131 7.07 -15.17 -7.28
C ILE A 131 6.62 -15.05 -5.81
N ASN A 132 6.54 -13.83 -5.27
CA ASN A 132 6.01 -13.60 -3.91
C ASN A 132 4.54 -14.05 -3.82
N THR A 133 3.72 -13.70 -4.81
CA THR A 133 2.33 -14.14 -4.89
C THR A 133 2.22 -15.66 -5.02
N LYS A 134 3.07 -16.27 -5.85
CA LYS A 134 3.16 -17.73 -5.98
C LYS A 134 3.49 -18.38 -4.62
N PHE A 135 4.50 -17.90 -3.90
CA PHE A 135 4.86 -18.45 -2.58
C PHE A 135 3.73 -18.30 -1.57
N THR A 136 3.00 -17.20 -1.62
CA THR A 136 1.83 -16.98 -0.76
C THR A 136 0.76 -18.04 -1.00
N TYR A 137 0.37 -18.29 -2.25
CA TYR A 137 -0.66 -19.29 -2.58
C TYR A 137 -0.18 -20.75 -2.48
N GLU A 138 1.13 -20.99 -2.52
CA GLU A 138 1.72 -22.29 -2.21
C GLU A 138 1.95 -22.52 -0.72
N PHE A 139 1.55 -21.59 0.14
CA PHE A 139 1.78 -21.61 1.60
C PHE A 139 3.26 -21.71 2.01
N LYS A 140 4.16 -21.18 1.17
CA LYS A 140 5.61 -21.16 1.39
C LYS A 140 6.07 -19.86 2.06
N ALA A 141 5.46 -19.51 3.19
CA ALA A 141 5.73 -18.26 3.91
C ALA A 141 7.21 -18.01 4.19
N GLY A 142 7.96 -19.04 4.57
CA GLY A 142 9.41 -18.93 4.82
C GLY A 142 10.21 -18.51 3.57
N ARG A 143 9.87 -19.01 2.38
CA ARG A 143 10.52 -18.60 1.13
C ARG A 143 10.18 -17.18 0.75
N ASN A 144 8.92 -16.79 0.93
CA ASN A 144 8.48 -15.42 0.71
C ASN A 144 9.23 -14.44 1.62
N PHE A 145 9.35 -14.79 2.90
CA PHE A 145 10.10 -14.00 3.88
C PHE A 145 11.57 -13.85 3.49
N VAL A 146 12.26 -14.96 3.21
CA VAL A 146 13.68 -14.95 2.82
C VAL A 146 13.90 -14.10 1.57
N LEU A 147 13.08 -14.26 0.53
CA LEU A 147 13.17 -13.46 -0.70
C LEU A 147 13.05 -11.97 -0.41
N THR A 148 12.06 -11.58 0.40
CA THR A 148 11.82 -10.16 0.66
C THR A 148 12.89 -9.56 1.56
N VAL A 149 13.37 -10.29 2.58
CA VAL A 149 14.50 -9.85 3.42
C VAL A 149 15.78 -9.68 2.60
N LEU A 150 16.12 -10.68 1.78
CA LEU A 150 17.29 -10.59 0.89
C LEU A 150 17.19 -9.37 -0.03
N LEU A 151 16.05 -9.19 -0.69
CA LEU A 151 15.84 -8.06 -1.58
C LEU A 151 15.98 -6.72 -0.83
N SER A 152 15.40 -6.61 0.36
CA SER A 152 15.47 -5.39 1.18
C SER A 152 16.91 -5.11 1.65
N VAL A 153 17.64 -6.12 2.09
CA VAL A 153 19.03 -5.98 2.53
C VAL A 153 19.94 -5.57 1.36
N PHE A 154 19.81 -6.25 0.21
CA PHE A 154 20.59 -5.90 -0.97
C PHE A 154 20.25 -4.51 -1.51
N THR A 155 18.96 -4.14 -1.58
CA THR A 155 18.56 -2.80 -2.04
C THR A 155 19.03 -1.71 -1.09
N LEU A 156 18.95 -1.92 0.23
CA LEU A 156 19.45 -0.95 1.20
C LEU A 156 20.97 -0.86 1.15
N GLY A 157 21.66 -2.00 1.29
CA GLY A 157 23.13 -2.03 1.34
C GLY A 157 23.76 -1.43 0.09
N LEU A 158 23.28 -1.84 -1.09
CA LEU A 158 23.80 -1.31 -2.34
C LEU A 158 23.44 0.17 -2.54
N SER A 159 22.24 0.60 -2.09
CA SER A 159 21.88 2.03 -2.12
C SER A 159 22.79 2.86 -1.25
N VAL A 160 23.08 2.42 0.00
CA VAL A 160 23.97 3.15 0.92
C VAL A 160 25.36 3.32 0.28
N ILE A 161 25.92 2.25 -0.30
CA ILE A 161 27.23 2.31 -0.95
C ILE A 161 27.21 3.24 -2.17
N LEU A 162 26.19 3.12 -3.02
CA LEU A 162 26.15 3.86 -4.28
C LEU A 162 25.75 5.34 -4.11
N ILE A 163 24.96 5.69 -3.11
CA ILE A 163 24.61 7.10 -2.83
C ILE A 163 25.86 7.93 -2.60
N ASP A 164 26.82 7.42 -1.83
CA ASP A 164 28.07 8.13 -1.54
C ASP A 164 29.04 8.17 -2.74
N TYR A 165 28.87 7.28 -3.71
CA TYR A 165 29.69 7.25 -4.93
C TYR A 165 29.29 8.34 -5.94
N PHE A 166 28.03 8.76 -5.97
CA PHE A 166 27.52 9.79 -6.87
C PHE A 166 27.70 11.20 -6.29
N PRO A 167 27.92 12.23 -7.15
CA PRO A 167 27.93 13.63 -6.70
C PRO A 167 26.63 14.00 -5.96
N GLN A 168 26.73 14.87 -4.96
CA GLN A 168 25.61 15.24 -4.10
C GLN A 168 24.40 15.83 -4.88
N SER A 169 24.63 16.46 -6.02
CA SER A 169 23.58 16.95 -6.93
C SER A 169 22.75 15.83 -7.57
N ASN A 170 23.32 14.63 -7.73
CA ASN A 170 22.71 13.50 -8.43
C ASN A 170 22.78 12.19 -7.63
N ASN A 171 22.94 12.26 -6.31
CA ASN A 171 23.10 11.07 -5.47
C ASN A 171 21.83 10.19 -5.45
N TYR A 172 20.67 10.71 -5.87
CA TYR A 172 19.47 9.90 -6.15
C TYR A 172 19.74 8.76 -7.16
N MET A 173 20.68 8.96 -8.10
CA MET A 173 21.09 7.90 -9.03
C MET A 173 21.67 6.70 -8.30
N GLY A 174 22.45 6.93 -7.23
CA GLY A 174 22.94 5.84 -6.37
C GLY A 174 21.82 5.03 -5.74
N ARG A 175 20.74 5.70 -5.32
CA ARG A 175 19.54 5.02 -4.84
C ARG A 175 18.83 4.24 -5.94
N ILE A 176 18.69 4.81 -7.13
CA ILE A 176 18.05 4.17 -8.29
C ILE A 176 18.81 2.91 -8.70
N TRP A 177 20.13 3.00 -8.87
CA TRP A 177 20.97 1.84 -9.14
C TRP A 177 20.92 0.79 -8.04
N GLY A 178 20.96 1.24 -6.78
CA GLY A 178 20.89 0.37 -5.61
C GLY A 178 19.58 -0.43 -5.50
N MET A 179 18.49 0.06 -6.10
CA MET A 179 17.23 -0.68 -6.23
C MET A 179 17.20 -1.51 -7.52
N THR A 180 17.63 -0.95 -8.64
CA THR A 180 17.53 -1.60 -9.97
C THR A 180 18.31 -2.89 -10.03
N ILE A 181 19.56 -2.89 -9.57
CA ILE A 181 20.45 -4.08 -9.64
C ILE A 181 19.85 -5.28 -8.89
N PRO A 182 19.44 -5.18 -7.61
CA PRO A 182 18.86 -6.32 -6.90
C PRO A 182 17.50 -6.76 -7.48
N TYR A 183 16.62 -5.83 -7.80
CA TYR A 183 15.31 -6.18 -8.38
C TYR A 183 15.44 -6.89 -9.71
N PHE A 184 16.26 -6.35 -10.61
CA PHE A 184 16.47 -6.93 -11.94
C PHE A 184 17.21 -8.26 -11.86
N GLY A 185 18.32 -8.31 -11.11
CA GLY A 185 19.14 -9.53 -10.99
C GLY A 185 18.38 -10.69 -10.35
N ILE A 186 17.75 -10.47 -9.18
CA ILE A 186 16.96 -11.49 -8.50
C ILE A 186 15.72 -11.82 -9.35
N GLY A 187 15.06 -10.82 -9.94
CA GLY A 187 13.89 -10.99 -10.80
C GLY A 187 14.17 -11.89 -11.98
N ILE A 188 15.26 -11.67 -12.72
CA ILE A 188 15.67 -12.54 -13.85
C ILE A 188 15.94 -13.96 -13.40
N VAL A 189 16.70 -14.16 -12.31
CA VAL A 189 17.03 -15.50 -11.81
C VAL A 189 15.74 -16.26 -11.45
N LEU A 190 14.82 -15.63 -10.76
CA LEU A 190 13.55 -16.26 -10.35
C LEU A 190 12.63 -16.53 -11.55
N CYS A 191 12.56 -15.59 -12.50
CA CYS A 191 11.83 -15.75 -13.74
C CYS A 191 12.36 -16.94 -14.54
N SER A 192 13.66 -16.96 -14.82
CA SER A 192 14.30 -18.02 -15.56
C SER A 192 14.13 -19.38 -14.89
N ALA A 193 14.29 -19.46 -13.57
CA ALA A 193 14.09 -20.69 -12.81
C ALA A 193 12.66 -21.25 -12.94
N LEU A 194 11.64 -20.38 -12.94
CA LEU A 194 10.25 -20.82 -13.12
C LEU A 194 9.97 -21.24 -14.57
N LEU A 195 10.48 -20.49 -15.55
CA LEU A 195 10.31 -20.82 -16.98
C LEU A 195 10.97 -22.15 -17.33
N VAL A 196 12.18 -22.41 -16.85
CA VAL A 196 12.89 -23.69 -17.03
C VAL A 196 12.17 -24.83 -16.34
N LYS A 197 11.63 -24.61 -15.14
CA LYS A 197 10.89 -25.62 -14.39
C LYS A 197 9.56 -26.00 -15.05
N GLY A 198 8.80 -25.00 -15.52
CA GLY A 198 7.47 -25.21 -16.10
C GLY A 198 7.50 -25.65 -17.57
N ARG A 199 8.60 -25.36 -18.28
CA ARG A 199 8.84 -25.73 -19.70
C ARG A 199 7.67 -25.40 -20.65
N THR A 200 6.85 -24.43 -20.28
CA THR A 200 5.67 -24.02 -21.06
C THR A 200 5.68 -22.52 -21.20
N LEU A 201 6.12 -22.01 -22.34
CA LEU A 201 6.17 -20.58 -22.63
C LEU A 201 4.84 -20.07 -23.20
N PHE A 202 4.20 -20.86 -24.06
CA PHE A 202 2.95 -20.51 -24.70
C PHE A 202 1.94 -21.61 -24.50
N ASN A 203 0.72 -21.24 -24.04
CA ASN A 203 -0.43 -22.13 -24.03
C ASN A 203 -1.70 -21.30 -24.17
N HIS A 204 -2.42 -21.49 -25.28
CA HIS A 204 -3.61 -20.72 -25.63
C HIS A 204 -4.71 -20.83 -24.56
N ARG A 205 -4.93 -22.03 -23.97
CA ARG A 205 -5.93 -22.26 -22.90
C ARG A 205 -5.61 -21.42 -21.66
N TYR A 206 -4.33 -21.37 -21.25
CA TYR A 206 -3.88 -20.63 -20.08
C TYR A 206 -3.98 -19.10 -20.29
N TRP A 207 -3.60 -18.62 -21.48
CA TRP A 207 -3.67 -17.18 -21.80
C TRP A 207 -5.11 -16.71 -21.94
N LYS A 208 -5.99 -17.50 -22.60
CA LYS A 208 -7.43 -17.20 -22.73
C LYS A 208 -8.13 -17.15 -21.37
N PHE A 209 -7.70 -17.95 -20.40
CA PHE A 209 -8.19 -17.89 -19.01
C PHE A 209 -7.64 -16.68 -18.27
N CYS A 210 -6.35 -16.37 -18.40
CA CYS A 210 -5.64 -15.35 -17.63
C CYS A 210 -6.06 -13.93 -18.01
N ILE A 211 -6.03 -13.57 -19.31
CA ILE A 211 -6.19 -12.20 -19.80
C ILE A 211 -7.49 -11.52 -19.33
N PRO A 212 -8.68 -12.14 -19.50
CA PRO A 212 -9.94 -11.52 -19.08
C PRO A 212 -10.03 -11.27 -17.56
N LEU A 213 -9.32 -12.09 -16.76
CA LEU A 213 -9.27 -11.93 -15.31
C LEU A 213 -8.32 -10.82 -14.88
N CYS A 214 -7.20 -10.64 -15.60
CA CYS A 214 -6.19 -9.63 -15.26
C CYS A 214 -6.65 -8.21 -15.56
N LEU A 215 -7.28 -7.95 -16.70
CA LEU A 215 -7.58 -6.60 -17.14
C LEU A 215 -8.37 -5.75 -16.13
N PRO A 216 -9.48 -6.25 -15.53
CA PRO A 216 -10.19 -5.49 -14.50
C PRO A 216 -9.33 -5.24 -13.24
N ILE A 217 -8.47 -6.21 -12.88
CA ILE A 217 -7.61 -6.12 -11.69
C ILE A 217 -6.50 -5.07 -11.93
N VAL A 218 -5.92 -5.01 -13.12
CA VAL A 218 -4.96 -3.95 -13.48
C VAL A 218 -5.57 -2.57 -13.31
N VAL A 219 -6.78 -2.34 -13.86
CA VAL A 219 -7.48 -1.05 -13.72
C VAL A 219 -7.72 -0.71 -12.24
N HIS A 220 -8.22 -1.66 -11.45
CA HIS A 220 -8.44 -1.45 -10.02
C HIS A 220 -7.14 -1.09 -9.28
N ASN A 221 -6.05 -1.83 -9.53
CA ASN A 221 -4.78 -1.62 -8.85
C ASN A 221 -4.07 -0.32 -9.30
N VAL A 222 -4.17 0.05 -10.57
CA VAL A 222 -3.66 1.34 -11.08
C VAL A 222 -4.42 2.50 -10.45
N CYS A 223 -5.75 2.41 -10.32
CA CYS A 223 -6.54 3.41 -9.62
C CYS A 223 -6.20 3.47 -8.12
N GLY A 224 -5.95 2.33 -7.48
CA GLY A 224 -5.47 2.27 -6.09
C GLY A 224 -4.09 2.90 -5.93
N LEU A 225 -3.17 2.67 -6.88
CA LEU A 225 -1.87 3.34 -6.91
C LEU A 225 -2.03 4.85 -7.11
N ALA A 226 -2.88 5.28 -8.06
CA ALA A 226 -3.15 6.69 -8.29
C ALA A 226 -3.72 7.37 -7.05
N LEU A 227 -4.70 6.76 -6.38
CA LEU A 227 -5.29 7.28 -5.16
C LEU A 227 -4.25 7.52 -4.04
N ASN A 228 -3.23 6.67 -3.94
CA ASN A 228 -2.25 6.73 -2.85
C ASN A 228 -0.91 7.39 -3.22
N GLN A 229 -0.55 7.46 -4.49
CA GLN A 229 0.79 7.86 -4.92
C GLN A 229 0.83 8.98 -5.97
N SER A 230 -0.29 9.30 -6.65
CA SER A 230 -0.31 10.35 -7.69
C SER A 230 0.07 11.73 -7.14
N ASN A 231 -0.19 11.97 -5.86
CA ASN A 231 0.15 13.23 -5.19
C ASN A 231 1.64 13.57 -5.32
N LYS A 232 2.53 12.56 -5.27
CA LYS A 232 3.98 12.80 -5.42
C LYS A 232 4.31 13.35 -6.80
N ILE A 233 3.65 12.83 -7.84
CA ILE A 233 3.84 13.31 -9.22
C ILE A 233 3.29 14.74 -9.33
N VAL A 234 2.07 14.98 -8.85
CA VAL A 234 1.41 16.29 -8.94
C VAL A 234 2.16 17.36 -8.13
N ILE A 235 2.66 17.03 -6.93
CA ILE A 235 3.47 17.95 -6.12
C ILE A 235 4.77 18.30 -6.84
N ARG A 236 5.46 17.31 -7.42
CA ARG A 236 6.69 17.55 -8.17
C ARG A 236 6.47 18.47 -9.35
N GLU A 237 5.39 18.27 -10.12
CA GLU A 237 5.10 19.05 -11.32
C GLU A 237 4.62 20.48 -11.02
N LEU A 238 3.85 20.66 -9.94
CA LEU A 238 3.26 21.96 -9.60
C LEU A 238 4.07 22.76 -8.57
N LEU A 239 4.92 22.13 -7.79
CA LEU A 239 5.79 22.77 -6.81
C LEU A 239 7.27 22.44 -7.10
N ASP A 240 7.85 21.47 -6.41
CA ASP A 240 9.27 21.10 -6.52
C ASP A 240 9.59 19.72 -5.94
N ASN A 241 10.82 19.26 -6.18
CA ASN A 241 11.31 17.97 -5.65
C ASN A 241 11.47 17.98 -4.15
N ASN A 242 11.90 19.10 -3.55
CA ASN A 242 12.12 19.23 -2.11
C ASN A 242 10.81 19.01 -1.35
N THR A 243 9.75 19.70 -1.74
CA THR A 243 8.40 19.55 -1.18
C THR A 243 7.87 18.13 -1.40
N THR A 244 8.16 17.53 -2.55
CA THR A 244 7.82 16.12 -2.83
C THR A 244 8.53 15.15 -1.89
N GLY A 245 9.80 15.42 -1.57
CA GLY A 245 10.59 14.64 -0.61
C GLY A 245 10.00 14.72 0.79
N ILE A 246 9.71 15.93 1.27
CA ILE A 246 9.08 16.18 2.58
C ILE A 246 7.73 15.44 2.68
N TYR A 247 6.86 15.60 1.66
CA TYR A 247 5.58 14.91 1.57
C TYR A 247 5.77 13.39 1.61
N SER A 248 6.70 12.87 0.80
CA SER A 248 6.91 11.43 0.64
C SER A 248 7.40 10.76 1.93
N LEU A 249 8.29 11.42 2.68
CA LEU A 249 8.79 10.90 3.95
C LEU A 249 7.70 10.96 5.04
N ALA A 250 6.95 12.06 5.12
CA ALA A 250 5.83 12.19 6.05
C ALA A 250 4.73 11.15 5.77
N TYR A 251 4.40 10.92 4.48
CA TYR A 251 3.48 9.86 4.07
C TYR A 251 3.99 8.48 4.45
N SER A 252 5.27 8.19 4.19
CA SER A 252 5.90 6.91 4.56
C SER A 252 5.86 6.69 6.07
N PHE A 253 6.11 7.71 6.86
CA PHE A 253 5.98 7.66 8.32
C PHE A 253 4.55 7.37 8.76
N ALA A 254 3.57 8.11 8.23
CA ALA A 254 2.17 7.92 8.57
C ALA A 254 1.60 6.56 8.11
N SER A 255 2.17 5.95 7.06
CA SER A 255 1.74 4.65 6.51
C SER A 255 1.90 3.48 7.48
N VAL A 256 2.61 3.66 8.60
CA VAL A 256 2.64 2.69 9.71
C VAL A 256 1.24 2.38 10.21
N LEU A 257 0.34 3.38 10.27
CA LEU A 257 -1.06 3.13 10.63
C LEU A 257 -1.76 2.18 9.65
N SER A 258 -1.50 2.33 8.36
CA SER A 258 -2.01 1.40 7.34
C SER A 258 -1.46 -0.02 7.56
N SER A 259 -0.20 -0.14 7.92
CA SER A 259 0.45 -1.43 8.20
C SER A 259 -0.18 -2.13 9.40
N ILE A 260 -0.42 -1.39 10.48
CA ILE A 260 -1.11 -1.88 11.68
C ILE A 260 -2.54 -2.31 11.32
N TRP A 261 -3.26 -1.47 10.55
CA TRP A 261 -4.61 -1.82 10.09
C TRP A 261 -4.63 -3.11 9.27
N VAL A 262 -3.74 -3.28 8.31
CA VAL A 262 -3.67 -4.50 7.48
C VAL A 262 -3.48 -5.75 8.38
N ALA A 263 -2.60 -5.69 9.37
CA ALA A 263 -2.37 -6.79 10.30
C ALA A 263 -3.63 -7.13 11.12
N LEU A 264 -4.32 -6.11 11.64
CA LEU A 264 -5.56 -6.27 12.40
C LEU A 264 -6.71 -6.77 11.51
N ASN A 265 -6.83 -6.25 10.29
CA ASN A 265 -7.86 -6.64 9.33
C ASN A 265 -7.72 -8.10 8.89
N ASN A 266 -6.49 -8.60 8.72
CA ASN A 266 -6.24 -10.02 8.43
C ASN A 266 -6.76 -10.94 9.55
N SER A 267 -6.77 -10.47 10.79
CA SER A 267 -7.34 -11.20 11.93
C SER A 267 -8.86 -11.01 12.03
N TRP A 268 -9.37 -9.83 11.65
CA TRP A 268 -10.78 -9.46 11.72
C TRP A 268 -11.65 -10.17 10.67
N VAL A 269 -11.20 -10.23 9.41
CA VAL A 269 -12.00 -10.74 8.28
C VAL A 269 -12.53 -12.17 8.48
N PRO A 270 -11.74 -13.14 9.00
CA PRO A 270 -12.27 -14.48 9.27
C PRO A 270 -13.45 -14.48 10.27
N TYR A 271 -13.35 -13.71 11.35
CA TYR A 271 -14.46 -13.55 12.33
C TYR A 271 -15.68 -12.93 11.66
N TYR A 272 -15.47 -11.87 10.86
CA TYR A 272 -16.54 -11.21 10.14
C TYR A 272 -17.35 -12.20 9.28
N TYR A 273 -16.68 -13.06 8.50
CA TYR A 273 -17.33 -14.02 7.63
C TYR A 273 -18.00 -15.17 8.40
N GLU A 274 -17.39 -15.65 9.48
CA GLU A 274 -17.95 -16.68 10.34
C GLU A 274 -19.25 -16.21 10.99
N TYR A 275 -19.22 -15.07 11.70
CA TYR A 275 -20.40 -14.52 12.38
C TYR A 275 -21.52 -14.13 11.40
N THR A 276 -21.17 -13.62 10.22
CA THR A 276 -22.16 -13.32 9.17
C THR A 276 -22.82 -14.59 8.67
N ARG A 277 -22.05 -15.66 8.43
CA ARG A 277 -22.58 -16.96 7.99
C ARG A 277 -23.49 -17.61 9.04
N GLU A 278 -23.14 -17.47 10.30
CA GLU A 278 -23.92 -18.03 11.42
C GLU A 278 -25.08 -17.13 11.86
N ASN A 279 -25.31 -16.01 11.19
CA ASN A 279 -26.33 -15.00 11.51
C ASN A 279 -26.20 -14.41 12.95
N ARG A 280 -24.99 -14.36 13.50
CA ARG A 280 -24.67 -13.82 14.84
C ARG A 280 -24.37 -12.32 14.76
N ILE A 281 -25.32 -11.55 14.26
CA ILE A 281 -25.12 -10.13 13.92
C ILE A 281 -24.85 -9.26 15.15
N GLU A 282 -25.50 -9.52 16.28
CA GLU A 282 -25.29 -8.72 17.51
C GLU A 282 -23.90 -8.94 18.12
N GLU A 283 -23.38 -10.16 18.06
CA GLU A 283 -22.01 -10.45 18.49
C GLU A 283 -20.98 -9.81 17.52
N LEU A 284 -21.27 -9.87 16.22
CA LEU A 284 -20.47 -9.19 15.20
C LEU A 284 -20.37 -7.68 15.47
N LYS A 285 -21.51 -7.01 15.75
CA LYS A 285 -21.53 -5.59 16.11
C LYS A 285 -20.71 -5.29 17.36
N LYS A 286 -20.85 -6.11 18.39
CA LYS A 286 -20.10 -5.95 19.64
C LYS A 286 -18.59 -6.05 19.43
N ARG A 287 -18.14 -7.02 18.63
CA ARG A 287 -16.73 -7.17 18.27
C ARG A 287 -16.25 -6.03 17.37
N ALA A 288 -17.08 -5.59 16.43
CA ALA A 288 -16.77 -4.43 15.58
C ALA A 288 -16.58 -3.15 16.39
N LEU A 289 -17.39 -2.91 17.44
CA LEU A 289 -17.21 -1.76 18.33
C LEU A 289 -15.85 -1.81 19.05
N ARG A 290 -15.44 -2.99 19.53
CA ARG A 290 -14.12 -3.15 20.16
C ARG A 290 -12.98 -2.93 19.18
N TYR A 291 -13.14 -3.40 17.94
CA TYR A 291 -12.16 -3.17 16.86
C TYR A 291 -12.04 -1.68 16.51
N LEU A 292 -13.19 -0.97 16.46
CA LEU A 292 -13.24 0.48 16.28
C LEU A 292 -12.54 1.22 17.43
N GLU A 293 -12.82 0.85 18.68
CA GLU A 293 -12.17 1.40 19.87
C GLU A 293 -10.65 1.23 19.80
N LEU A 294 -10.18 0.00 19.58
CA LEU A 294 -8.75 -0.33 19.51
C LEU A 294 -8.03 0.51 18.46
N PHE A 295 -8.54 0.53 17.22
CA PHE A 295 -7.86 1.26 16.15
C PHE A 295 -7.95 2.77 16.32
N SER A 296 -9.03 3.28 16.93
CA SER A 296 -9.14 4.69 17.31
C SER A 296 -8.09 5.09 18.34
N VAL A 297 -7.90 4.29 19.38
CA VAL A 297 -6.88 4.54 20.42
C VAL A 297 -5.47 4.51 19.82
N LEU A 298 -5.18 3.55 18.96
CA LEU A 298 -3.91 3.48 18.25
C LEU A 298 -3.68 4.72 17.37
N THR A 299 -4.71 5.18 16.66
CA THR A 299 -4.63 6.37 15.82
C THR A 299 -4.44 7.65 16.64
N ILE A 300 -5.16 7.80 17.75
CA ILE A 300 -5.01 8.96 18.67
C ILE A 300 -3.60 8.98 19.26
N GLY A 301 -3.13 7.84 19.77
CA GLY A 301 -1.78 7.70 20.29
C GLY A 301 -0.71 8.06 19.25
N PHE A 302 -0.87 7.54 18.02
CA PHE A 302 0.02 7.87 16.90
C PHE A 302 0.02 9.38 16.62
N VAL A 303 -1.15 10.03 16.50
CA VAL A 303 -1.25 11.47 16.20
C VAL A 303 -0.58 12.30 17.28
N PHE A 304 -0.86 12.04 18.56
CA PHE A 304 -0.30 12.85 19.65
C PHE A 304 1.21 12.66 19.85
N LEU A 305 1.77 11.49 19.51
CA LEU A 305 3.20 11.21 19.63
C LEU A 305 3.98 11.49 18.34
N SER A 306 3.29 11.70 17.21
CA SER A 306 3.90 11.71 15.87
C SER A 306 4.99 12.75 15.70
N ARG A 307 4.84 13.96 16.26
CA ARG A 307 5.79 15.08 16.07
C ARG A 307 7.19 14.73 16.58
N GLU A 308 7.28 14.30 17.83
CA GLU A 308 8.56 14.01 18.48
C GLU A 308 9.22 12.76 17.90
N VAL A 309 8.41 11.72 17.64
CA VAL A 309 8.89 10.51 17.00
C VAL A 309 9.39 10.83 15.59
N TYR A 310 8.70 11.69 14.84
CA TYR A 310 9.13 12.09 13.50
C TYR A 310 10.41 12.92 13.52
N TYR A 311 10.64 13.76 14.53
CA TYR A 311 11.88 14.52 14.69
C TYR A 311 13.10 13.61 14.91
N ILE A 312 12.91 12.47 15.60
CA ILE A 312 13.95 11.45 15.75
C ILE A 312 14.13 10.67 14.44
N PHE A 313 13.01 10.36 13.76
CA PHE A 313 12.96 9.58 12.55
C PHE A 313 13.58 10.33 11.36
N ALA A 314 13.22 11.60 11.15
CA ALA A 314 13.55 12.39 9.97
C ALA A 314 14.69 13.38 10.24
N GLY A 315 15.46 13.73 9.20
CA GLY A 315 16.40 14.85 9.23
C GLY A 315 15.67 16.21 9.39
N LYS A 316 16.38 17.23 9.85
CA LYS A 316 15.78 18.58 10.14
C LYS A 316 15.06 19.18 8.95
N GLU A 317 15.55 18.97 7.75
CA GLU A 317 14.96 19.47 6.50
C GLU A 317 13.54 18.92 6.23
N TYR A 318 13.20 17.75 6.78
CA TYR A 318 11.88 17.10 6.64
C TYR A 318 10.88 17.54 7.73
N TRP A 319 11.30 18.26 8.76
CA TRP A 319 10.43 18.65 9.87
C TRP A 319 9.14 19.40 9.46
N PRO A 320 9.11 20.20 8.38
CA PRO A 320 7.85 20.75 7.89
C PRO A 320 6.77 19.70 7.60
N GLY A 321 7.18 18.45 7.29
CA GLY A 321 6.27 17.32 7.08
C GLY A 321 5.46 16.90 8.30
N THR A 322 5.84 17.32 9.54
CA THR A 322 5.07 17.03 10.76
C THR A 322 3.63 17.52 10.69
N LYS A 323 3.38 18.63 9.99
CA LYS A 323 2.04 19.19 9.78
C LYS A 323 1.15 18.34 8.90
N LEU A 324 1.73 17.44 8.10
CA LEU A 324 0.99 16.57 7.19
C LEU A 324 0.54 15.26 7.88
N ILE A 325 1.30 14.81 8.89
CA ILE A 325 1.13 13.49 9.52
C ILE A 325 -0.27 13.31 10.13
N PRO A 326 -0.84 14.26 10.89
CA PRO A 326 -2.19 14.11 11.43
C PRO A 326 -3.27 14.00 10.34
N ILE A 327 -3.07 14.72 9.20
CA ILE A 327 -4.01 14.66 8.06
C ILE A 327 -3.95 13.29 7.39
N PHE A 328 -2.73 12.75 7.19
CA PHE A 328 -2.57 11.39 6.69
C PHE A 328 -3.19 10.35 7.63
N ALA A 329 -3.07 10.55 8.94
CA ALA A 329 -3.69 9.67 9.93
C ALA A 329 -5.22 9.62 9.78
N VAL A 330 -5.87 10.76 9.48
CA VAL A 330 -7.31 10.79 9.12
C VAL A 330 -7.54 9.94 7.86
N GLY A 331 -6.75 10.11 6.81
CA GLY A 331 -6.87 9.34 5.57
C GLY A 331 -6.77 7.83 5.81
N PHE A 332 -5.76 7.38 6.56
CA PHE A 332 -5.62 5.96 6.91
C PHE A 332 -6.74 5.46 7.83
N TYR A 333 -7.26 6.33 8.70
CA TYR A 333 -8.44 5.99 9.49
C TYR A 333 -9.70 5.83 8.62
N MET A 334 -9.89 6.66 7.59
CA MET A 334 -10.97 6.49 6.60
C MET A 334 -10.81 5.16 5.84
N THR A 335 -9.58 4.76 5.51
CA THR A 335 -9.29 3.45 4.90
C THR A 335 -9.66 2.29 5.85
N PHE A 336 -9.40 2.44 7.14
CA PHE A 336 -9.86 1.47 8.14
C PHE A 336 -11.39 1.37 8.17
N LEU A 337 -12.11 2.48 8.22
CA LEU A 337 -13.58 2.49 8.21
C LEU A 337 -14.15 1.93 6.91
N TYR A 338 -13.52 2.21 5.78
CA TYR A 338 -13.85 1.65 4.47
C TYR A 338 -13.82 0.12 4.45
N SER A 339 -12.98 -0.52 5.27
CA SER A 339 -12.88 -1.97 5.31
C SER A 339 -14.18 -2.66 5.73
N PHE A 340 -15.03 -2.01 6.52
CA PHE A 340 -16.31 -2.58 6.97
C PHE A 340 -17.31 -2.79 5.83
N PRO A 341 -17.68 -1.75 5.03
CA PRO A 341 -18.57 -1.95 3.89
C PRO A 341 -17.94 -2.81 2.79
N VAL A 342 -16.64 -2.72 2.55
CA VAL A 342 -15.96 -3.51 1.53
C VAL A 342 -15.94 -5.00 1.87
N ASN A 343 -15.71 -5.37 3.12
CA ASN A 343 -15.81 -6.78 3.54
C ASN A 343 -17.24 -7.33 3.34
N TYR A 344 -18.26 -6.50 3.54
CA TYR A 344 -19.65 -6.85 3.25
C TYR A 344 -19.88 -7.02 1.74
N GLU A 345 -19.34 -6.13 0.91
CA GLU A 345 -19.41 -6.23 -0.55
C GLU A 345 -18.69 -7.48 -1.08
N PHE A 346 -17.51 -7.81 -0.52
CA PHE A 346 -16.79 -9.05 -0.84
C PHE A 346 -17.60 -10.30 -0.44
N TYR A 347 -18.18 -10.32 0.75
CA TYR A 347 -19.01 -11.43 1.20
C TYR A 347 -20.19 -11.69 0.24
N HIS A 348 -20.83 -10.62 -0.25
CA HIS A 348 -21.90 -10.68 -1.22
C HIS A 348 -21.46 -10.72 -2.69
N LYS A 349 -20.14 -10.91 -2.96
CA LYS A 349 -19.53 -11.01 -4.31
C LYS A 349 -19.80 -9.80 -5.22
N LYS A 350 -19.95 -8.59 -4.65
CA LYS A 350 -20.22 -7.34 -5.38
C LYS A 350 -18.93 -6.59 -5.76
N THR A 351 -17.95 -7.31 -6.30
CA THR A 351 -16.61 -6.78 -6.64
C THR A 351 -16.62 -5.62 -7.65
N LYS A 352 -17.65 -5.53 -8.51
CA LYS A 352 -17.80 -4.40 -9.45
C LYS A 352 -18.01 -3.06 -8.72
N LEU A 353 -18.71 -3.05 -7.58
CA LEU A 353 -18.89 -1.84 -6.76
C LEU A 353 -17.56 -1.41 -6.16
N ILE A 354 -16.72 -2.36 -5.73
CA ILE A 354 -15.39 -2.10 -5.16
C ILE A 354 -14.51 -1.41 -6.21
N ALA A 355 -14.46 -1.95 -7.43
CA ALA A 355 -13.71 -1.36 -8.52
C ALA A 355 -14.20 0.06 -8.87
N LEU A 356 -15.53 0.24 -8.99
CA LEU A 356 -16.13 1.54 -9.29
C LEU A 356 -15.79 2.59 -8.24
N GLY A 357 -15.96 2.26 -6.95
CA GLY A 357 -15.63 3.18 -5.85
C GLY A 357 -14.15 3.58 -5.85
N THR A 358 -13.24 2.64 -6.14
CA THR A 358 -11.81 2.95 -6.23
C THR A 358 -11.49 3.89 -7.39
N VAL A 359 -12.09 3.68 -8.57
CA VAL A 359 -11.92 4.56 -9.74
C VAL A 359 -12.43 5.97 -9.43
N MET A 360 -13.65 6.09 -8.89
CA MET A 360 -14.23 7.39 -8.54
C MET A 360 -13.39 8.13 -7.52
N SER A 361 -12.87 7.44 -6.50
CA SER A 361 -12.03 8.04 -5.47
C SER A 361 -10.67 8.47 -6.01
N ALA A 362 -10.08 7.70 -6.92
CA ALA A 362 -8.83 8.09 -7.58
C ALA A 362 -9.00 9.35 -8.44
N MET A 363 -10.08 9.42 -9.22
CA MET A 363 -10.41 10.62 -10.01
C MET A 363 -10.65 11.84 -9.12
N LEU A 364 -11.41 11.67 -8.04
CA LEU A 364 -11.66 12.73 -7.06
C LEU A 364 -10.35 13.19 -6.40
N ASN A 365 -9.46 12.27 -6.02
CA ASN A 365 -8.18 12.60 -5.44
C ASN A 365 -7.33 13.45 -6.38
N ILE A 366 -7.18 13.04 -7.64
CA ILE A 366 -6.40 13.80 -8.63
C ILE A 366 -7.00 15.19 -8.84
N PHE A 367 -8.32 15.28 -9.02
CA PHE A 367 -9.02 16.55 -9.20
C PHE A 367 -8.82 17.49 -8.02
N LEU A 368 -9.09 17.02 -6.80
CA LEU A 368 -8.91 17.81 -5.58
C LEU A 368 -7.45 18.20 -5.37
N ASN A 369 -6.51 17.32 -5.70
CA ASN A 369 -5.09 17.57 -5.55
C ASN A 369 -4.63 18.76 -6.40
N ILE A 370 -5.02 18.80 -7.67
CA ILE A 370 -4.69 19.91 -8.57
C ILE A 370 -5.22 21.24 -8.02
N ILE A 371 -6.46 21.26 -7.52
CA ILE A 371 -7.09 22.49 -6.98
C ILE A 371 -6.50 22.89 -5.64
N GLN A 372 -6.46 21.95 -4.69
CA GLN A 372 -6.08 22.26 -3.31
C GLN A 372 -4.58 22.55 -3.16
N LEU A 373 -3.74 21.99 -4.05
CA LEU A 373 -2.32 22.27 -4.05
C LEU A 373 -2.04 23.74 -4.37
N GLN A 374 -2.82 24.35 -5.27
CA GLN A 374 -2.70 25.77 -5.63
C GLN A 374 -3.11 26.71 -4.48
N TRP A 375 -4.08 26.29 -3.64
CA TRP A 375 -4.60 27.15 -2.55
C TRP A 375 -3.90 26.92 -1.22
N PHE A 376 -3.56 25.67 -0.91
CA PHE A 376 -3.05 25.27 0.41
C PHE A 376 -1.65 24.65 0.35
N GLY A 377 -0.99 24.68 -0.82
CA GLY A 377 0.30 24.02 -1.00
C GLY A 377 0.24 22.53 -0.68
N VAL A 378 1.31 21.99 -0.14
CA VAL A 378 1.45 20.56 0.18
C VAL A 378 0.42 20.04 1.19
N ILE A 379 -0.13 20.91 2.04
CA ILE A 379 -1.23 20.57 2.96
C ILE A 379 -2.47 20.21 2.16
N GLY A 380 -2.74 20.94 1.05
CA GLY A 380 -3.84 20.65 0.14
C GLY A 380 -3.77 19.24 -0.46
N ALA A 381 -2.58 18.77 -0.82
CA ALA A 381 -2.38 17.42 -1.32
C ALA A 381 -2.73 16.32 -0.29
N SER A 382 -2.38 16.53 0.99
CA SER A 382 -2.74 15.61 2.06
C SER A 382 -4.24 15.64 2.38
N LEU A 383 -4.88 16.83 2.34
CA LEU A 383 -6.32 16.98 2.49
C LEU A 383 -7.09 16.32 1.34
N ALA A 384 -6.63 16.48 0.09
CA ALA A 384 -7.24 15.82 -1.08
C ALA A 384 -7.29 14.30 -0.90
N THR A 385 -6.22 13.70 -0.40
CA THR A 385 -6.18 12.26 -0.09
C THR A 385 -7.17 11.88 1.00
N ALA A 386 -7.19 12.60 2.12
CA ALA A 386 -8.10 12.31 3.22
C ALA A 386 -9.57 12.44 2.80
N ILE A 387 -9.92 13.47 2.01
CA ILE A 387 -11.26 13.67 1.47
C ILE A 387 -11.65 12.56 0.49
N ALA A 388 -10.75 12.18 -0.43
CA ALA A 388 -11.03 11.12 -1.40
C ALA A 388 -11.25 9.75 -0.72
N LEU A 389 -10.44 9.42 0.30
CA LEU A 389 -10.61 8.21 1.11
C LEU A 389 -11.90 8.25 1.94
N GLY A 390 -12.27 9.42 2.47
CA GLY A 390 -13.56 9.63 3.14
C GLY A 390 -14.74 9.46 2.19
N ALA A 391 -14.67 10.01 0.98
CA ALA A 391 -15.69 9.84 -0.06
C ALA A 391 -15.82 8.37 -0.48
N GLN A 392 -14.70 7.65 -0.58
CA GLN A 392 -14.69 6.20 -0.84
C GLN A 392 -15.46 5.43 0.25
N PHE A 393 -15.18 5.72 1.52
CA PHE A 393 -15.90 5.12 2.64
C PHE A 393 -17.41 5.39 2.57
N ILE A 394 -17.81 6.65 2.32
CA ILE A 394 -19.23 7.04 2.21
C ILE A 394 -19.90 6.31 1.04
N PHE A 395 -19.26 6.28 -0.14
CA PHE A 395 -19.77 5.58 -1.31
C PHE A 395 -20.06 4.11 -1.00
N HIS A 396 -19.09 3.38 -0.45
CA HIS A 396 -19.26 1.96 -0.14
C HIS A 396 -20.29 1.71 0.98
N THR A 397 -20.38 2.61 1.96
CA THR A 397 -21.43 2.54 2.99
C THR A 397 -22.82 2.69 2.37
N ILE A 398 -23.01 3.63 1.44
CA ILE A 398 -24.28 3.80 0.71
C ILE A 398 -24.59 2.56 -0.14
N CYS A 399 -23.60 2.02 -0.87
CA CYS A 399 -23.75 0.80 -1.66
C CYS A 399 -24.16 -0.39 -0.78
N SER A 400 -23.51 -0.58 0.34
CA SER A 400 -23.79 -1.66 1.27
C SER A 400 -25.18 -1.54 1.90
N CYS A 401 -25.63 -0.33 2.21
CA CYS A 401 -26.95 -0.11 2.81
C CYS A 401 -28.12 -0.18 1.81
N LYS A 402 -27.93 0.31 0.57
CA LYS A 402 -29.03 0.54 -0.37
C LYS A 402 -29.06 -0.43 -1.56
N ILE A 403 -27.90 -0.86 -2.03
CA ILE A 403 -27.78 -1.65 -3.28
C ILE A 403 -27.71 -3.14 -2.98
N ILE A 404 -27.03 -3.54 -1.90
CA ILE A 404 -26.93 -4.94 -1.52
C ILE A 404 -28.11 -5.30 -0.65
N ARG A 405 -29.05 -6.03 -1.26
CA ARG A 405 -30.20 -6.58 -0.54
C ARG A 405 -29.80 -7.92 0.07
N SER A 406 -29.82 -8.02 1.40
CA SER A 406 -29.67 -9.27 2.15
C SER A 406 -30.77 -9.34 3.21
N GLU A 407 -31.09 -10.55 3.67
CA GLU A 407 -32.11 -10.78 4.70
C GLU A 407 -31.77 -10.06 6.02
N THR A 408 -30.49 -9.96 6.36
CA THR A 408 -30.02 -9.33 7.60
C THR A 408 -29.69 -7.85 7.45
N GLY A 409 -29.58 -7.32 6.22
CA GLY A 409 -29.14 -5.95 5.94
C GLY A 409 -27.65 -5.72 6.26
N TYR A 410 -27.17 -4.49 6.05
CA TYR A 410 -25.80 -4.10 6.42
C TYR A 410 -25.70 -3.85 7.94
N PRO A 411 -24.82 -4.57 8.66
CA PRO A 411 -24.84 -4.56 10.13
C PRO A 411 -24.24 -3.29 10.75
N PHE A 412 -23.43 -2.53 10.00
CA PHE A 412 -22.67 -1.39 10.54
C PHE A 412 -23.32 -0.06 10.10
N SER A 413 -24.24 0.45 10.89
CA SER A 413 -24.90 1.72 10.59
C SER A 413 -23.93 2.90 10.68
N LEU A 414 -24.18 3.94 9.89
CA LEU A 414 -23.41 5.18 9.98
C LEU A 414 -23.46 5.79 11.40
N LYS A 415 -24.58 5.61 12.13
CA LYS A 415 -24.73 6.04 13.53
C LYS A 415 -23.72 5.38 14.47
N MET A 416 -23.32 4.13 14.17
CA MET A 416 -22.30 3.40 14.92
C MET A 416 -20.89 3.93 14.64
N LEU A 417 -20.60 4.30 13.39
CA LEU A 417 -19.27 4.69 12.92
C LEU A 417 -18.98 6.18 13.14
N LEU A 418 -20.00 7.04 13.07
CA LEU A 418 -19.88 8.49 13.14
C LEU A 418 -19.20 9.01 14.42
N PRO A 419 -19.51 8.51 15.63
CA PRO A 419 -18.84 8.97 16.85
C PRO A 419 -17.32 8.80 16.79
N PHE A 420 -16.86 7.68 16.25
CA PHE A 420 -15.42 7.40 16.10
C PHE A 420 -14.76 8.32 15.08
N MET A 421 -15.44 8.64 13.98
CA MET A 421 -14.97 9.64 13.02
C MET A 421 -14.82 11.02 13.69
N CYS A 422 -15.84 11.45 14.46
CA CYS A 422 -15.82 12.72 15.18
C CYS A 422 -14.68 12.76 16.20
N ILE A 423 -14.43 11.69 16.94
CA ILE A 423 -13.34 11.60 17.91
C ILE A 423 -11.98 11.78 17.23
N ILE A 424 -11.75 11.12 16.09
CA ILE A 424 -10.48 11.27 15.35
C ILE A 424 -10.34 12.69 14.80
N PHE A 425 -11.40 13.28 14.26
CA PHE A 425 -11.36 14.66 13.80
C PHE A 425 -11.03 15.64 14.95
N LEU A 426 -11.71 15.50 16.09
CA LEU A 426 -11.43 16.30 17.30
C LEU A 426 -10.01 16.06 17.82
N CYS A 427 -9.50 14.83 17.74
CA CYS A 427 -8.12 14.53 18.09
C CYS A 427 -7.12 15.33 17.23
N VAL A 428 -7.34 15.38 15.92
CA VAL A 428 -6.46 16.13 15.00
C VAL A 428 -6.55 17.63 15.25
N VAL A 429 -7.74 18.19 15.49
CA VAL A 429 -7.90 19.59 15.90
C VAL A 429 -7.18 19.84 17.22
N GLY A 430 -7.37 18.96 18.20
CA GLY A 430 -6.68 19.03 19.49
C GLY A 430 -5.15 18.94 19.36
N TYR A 431 -4.63 18.14 18.45
CA TYR A 431 -3.21 18.07 18.17
C TYR A 431 -2.66 19.42 17.72
N TYR A 432 -3.29 20.10 16.76
CA TYR A 432 -2.84 21.40 16.29
C TYR A 432 -2.98 22.50 17.38
N MET A 433 -4.03 22.45 18.21
CA MET A 433 -4.18 23.36 19.35
C MET A 433 -3.13 23.15 20.44
N LEU A 434 -2.65 21.92 20.60
CA LEU A 434 -1.68 21.52 21.62
C LEU A 434 -0.27 21.32 21.04
N GLU A 435 0.00 21.82 19.82
CA GLU A 435 1.25 21.54 19.10
C GLU A 435 2.49 21.84 19.95
N GLU A 436 2.49 22.94 20.70
CA GLU A 436 3.60 23.36 21.56
C GLU A 436 3.60 22.72 22.96
N ARG A 437 2.50 22.03 23.36
CA ARG A 437 2.34 21.45 24.70
C ARG A 437 2.66 19.96 24.72
N ILE A 438 3.93 19.63 24.55
CA ILE A 438 4.45 18.25 24.45
C ILE A 438 3.96 17.38 25.60
N ILE A 439 4.17 17.81 26.84
CA ILE A 439 3.84 17.03 28.05
C ILE A 439 2.35 16.67 28.07
N LEU A 440 1.47 17.61 27.74
CA LEU A 440 0.03 17.38 27.77
C LEU A 440 -0.39 16.36 26.68
N ARG A 441 0.16 16.45 25.47
CA ARG A 441 -0.11 15.50 24.39
C ARG A 441 0.33 14.08 24.77
N TRP A 442 1.52 13.94 25.34
CA TRP A 442 2.06 12.66 25.76
C TRP A 442 1.25 12.05 26.91
N LEU A 443 0.87 12.85 27.91
CA LEU A 443 0.01 12.39 29.00
C LEU A 443 -1.35 11.88 28.49
N LEU A 444 -1.98 12.62 27.57
CA LEU A 444 -3.24 12.21 26.95
C LEU A 444 -3.09 10.90 26.18
N ALA A 445 -2.03 10.75 25.36
CA ALA A 445 -1.76 9.52 24.63
C ALA A 445 -1.55 8.32 25.56
N ILE A 446 -0.75 8.50 26.61
CA ILE A 446 -0.43 7.47 27.60
C ILE A 446 -1.68 7.09 28.38
N MET A 447 -2.46 8.04 28.85
CA MET A 447 -3.71 7.77 29.62
C MET A 447 -4.71 6.96 28.78
N ILE A 448 -4.94 7.36 27.51
CA ILE A 448 -5.86 6.67 26.61
C ILE A 448 -5.33 5.25 26.29
N GLY A 449 -4.01 5.12 26.06
CA GLY A 449 -3.38 3.83 25.83
C GLY A 449 -3.49 2.87 27.03
N PHE A 450 -3.20 3.35 28.25
CA PHE A 450 -3.36 2.55 29.47
C PHE A 450 -4.81 2.17 29.72
N TRP A 451 -5.75 3.06 29.47
CA TRP A 451 -7.18 2.77 29.58
C TRP A 451 -7.58 1.61 28.67
N GLU A 452 -7.15 1.62 27.41
CA GLU A 452 -7.51 0.55 26.48
C GLU A 452 -6.80 -0.77 26.82
N ILE A 453 -5.54 -0.75 27.22
CA ILE A 453 -4.82 -1.95 27.70
C ILE A 453 -5.56 -2.54 28.90
N TYR A 454 -5.96 -1.73 29.90
CA TYR A 454 -6.75 -2.19 31.03
C TYR A 454 -8.06 -2.86 30.59
N ARG A 455 -8.77 -2.28 29.61
CA ARG A 455 -10.01 -2.86 29.07
C ARG A 455 -9.78 -4.20 28.38
N ILE A 456 -8.72 -4.32 27.56
CA ILE A 456 -8.35 -5.57 26.88
C ILE A 456 -8.02 -6.66 27.89
N VAL A 457 -7.20 -6.35 28.88
CA VAL A 457 -6.80 -7.30 29.93
C VAL A 457 -8.03 -7.77 30.73
N LYS A 458 -8.94 -6.86 31.09
CA LYS A 458 -10.18 -7.18 31.81
C LYS A 458 -11.13 -8.06 30.98
N ARG A 459 -11.21 -7.83 29.66
CA ARG A 459 -12.08 -8.58 28.75
C ARG A 459 -11.47 -9.93 28.33
N LYS A 460 -10.15 -10.08 28.41
CA LYS A 460 -9.39 -11.24 27.89
C LYS A 460 -9.56 -11.48 26.38
N GLU A 461 -10.03 -10.49 25.66
CA GLU A 461 -10.27 -10.51 24.22
C GLU A 461 -9.79 -9.20 23.61
N ILE A 462 -9.15 -9.27 22.43
CA ILE A 462 -8.68 -8.08 21.68
C ILE A 462 -9.87 -7.41 21.01
N PHE A 463 -10.74 -8.19 20.36
CA PHE A 463 -12.01 -7.72 19.78
C PHE A 463 -13.18 -8.64 20.10
#